data_c320fb3348947dd379a3580861e0fdc3
#
_entry.id   c320fb3348947dd379a3580861e0fdc3
#
_cell.length_a   1.000
_cell.length_b   1.000
_cell.length_c   1.000
_cell.angle_alpha   90.00
_cell.angle_beta   90.00
_cell.angle_gamma   90.00
#
_symmetry.space_group_name_H-M   'P 1'
#
loop_
_entity.id
_entity.type
_entity.pdbx_description
1 polymer ?
#
loop_
_entity_poly.entity_id
_entity_poly.type
_entity_poly.pdbx_seq_one_letter_code
_entity_poly.pdbx_strand_id
1 'polypeptide(L)'
;MTTARKKKTVTKSHKLSVSPAPEGKRTKNRASVEFLQKPSCTTCRNARAYMEQCGFDLRLRDIGKDRLRAEEVKKLIGKRDYKTFLNTRNEIYRRNNMKENPPSRAEAIKMIAEEPNLIRRPIIIAGNKIILGFDQESIDGL
;
A
#
# COMPACT_ATOMS: atom_id res chain seq x y z
N MET A 1 19.00 33.84 -3.84
CA MET A 1 18.84 33.30 -3.92
C MET A 1 18.29 32.66 -3.89
N THR A 2 18.07 32.59 -4.10
CA THR A 2 17.59 31.90 -4.29
C THR A 2 17.10 31.07 -4.33
N THR A 3 17.02 31.01 -4.31
CA THR A 3 16.62 30.19 -4.39
C THR A 3 16.08 29.44 -4.29
N ALA A 4 16.07 29.59 -4.27
CA ALA A 4 15.62 28.86 -4.24
C ALA A 4 14.99 28.22 -4.23
N ARG A 5 15.02 28.34 -4.32
CA ARG A 5 14.50 27.70 -4.45
C ARG A 5 14.07 27.06 -4.62
N LYS A 6 13.99 27.09 -4.57
CA LYS A 6 13.55 26.41 -4.89
C LYS A 6 13.14 25.70 -4.89
N LYS A 7 13.13 25.70 -4.84
CA LYS A 7 12.74 24.88 -5.01
C LYS A 7 12.15 24.25 -4.96
N LYS A 8 11.95 24.29 -4.99
CA LYS A 8 11.37 23.57 -5.12
C LYS A 8 10.72 23.07 -5.46
N THR A 9 10.54 23.24 -5.58
CA THR A 9 9.95 22.78 -6.03
C THR A 9 9.60 21.95 -6.20
N VAL A 10 9.48 21.94 -6.15
CA VAL A 10 9.18 21.22 -6.39
C VAL A 10 8.81 20.46 -6.48
N THR A 11 8.65 20.44 -6.47
CA THR A 11 8.31 19.86 -6.61
C THR A 11 7.86 19.17 -6.81
N LYS A 12 7.76 19.32 -7.10
CA LYS A 12 7.22 18.73 -7.25
C LYS A 12 6.73 18.28 -7.91
N SER A 13 6.78 18.55 -8.04
CA SER A 13 5.97 18.23 -8.72
C SER A 13 5.66 17.09 -9.24
N HIS A 14 5.49 16.24 -9.27
CA HIS A 14 5.08 15.28 -9.61
C HIS A 14 4.15 14.71 -9.08
N LYS A 15 3.90 15.07 -8.42
CA LYS A 15 2.78 14.81 -8.08
C LYS A 15 1.74 14.70 -8.98
N LEU A 16 1.92 14.56 -10.04
CA LEU A 16 1.09 14.75 -11.04
C LEU A 16 0.05 13.77 -11.31
N SER A 17 0.21 12.50 -10.94
CA SER A 17 -0.78 11.48 -11.15
C SER A 17 -1.76 11.36 -10.01
N VAL A 18 -1.67 12.24 -9.02
CA VAL A 18 -2.50 12.16 -7.82
C VAL A 18 -3.34 13.43 -7.71
N SER A 19 -4.64 13.26 -7.56
CA SER A 19 -5.53 14.39 -7.34
C SER A 19 -5.28 15.02 -5.99
N PRO A 20 -5.39 16.34 -5.88
CA PRO A 20 -5.24 16.98 -4.57
C PRO A 20 -6.34 16.53 -3.64
N ALA A 21 -6.00 16.39 -2.36
CA ALA A 21 -6.97 16.03 -1.37
C ALA A 21 -7.92 17.18 -1.11
N PRO A 22 -9.21 16.90 -0.94
CA PRO A 22 -10.16 17.95 -0.57
C PRO A 22 -9.80 18.50 0.80
N GLU A 23 -9.90 19.81 0.93
CA GLU A 23 -9.55 20.45 2.19
C GLU A 23 -10.37 19.95 3.36
N GLY A 24 -11.63 19.69 3.15
CA GLY A 24 -12.49 19.22 4.21
C GLY A 24 -12.11 17.87 4.78
N LYS A 25 -11.25 17.14 4.07
CA LYS A 25 -10.81 15.83 4.55
C LYS A 25 -9.52 15.89 5.31
N ARG A 26 -8.86 17.03 5.30
CA ARG A 26 -7.60 17.17 6.00
C ARG A 26 -7.90 17.47 7.47
N THR A 27 -7.37 16.65 8.32
CA THR A 27 -7.58 16.83 9.75
C THR A 27 -6.27 16.62 10.47
N LYS A 28 -6.09 17.37 11.52
CA LYS A 28 -4.88 17.29 12.32
C LYS A 28 -4.87 16.08 13.23
N ASN A 29 -6.02 15.47 13.42
CA ASN A 29 -6.14 14.41 14.41
C ASN A 29 -6.36 13.05 13.82
N ARG A 30 -5.97 12.86 12.57
CA ARG A 30 -6.10 11.55 11.98
C ARG A 30 -5.16 10.58 12.68
N ALA A 31 -5.68 9.40 12.94
CA ALA A 31 -4.90 8.39 13.63
C ALA A 31 -3.74 7.93 12.74
N SER A 32 -2.72 7.40 13.40
CA SER A 32 -1.59 6.81 12.72
C SER A 32 -2.05 5.58 11.96
N VAL A 33 -1.55 5.42 10.73
CA VAL A 33 -1.95 4.36 9.82
C VAL A 33 -0.71 3.60 9.39
N GLU A 34 -0.78 2.28 9.39
CA GLU A 34 0.34 1.49 8.88
C GLU A 34 0.27 1.45 7.36
N PHE A 35 1.43 1.61 6.75
CA PHE A 35 1.53 1.69 5.30
C PHE A 35 2.63 0.73 4.86
N LEU A 36 2.22 -0.43 4.36
CA LEU A 36 3.14 -1.46 3.91
C LEU A 36 3.44 -1.24 2.44
N GLN A 37 4.70 -1.09 2.11
CA GLN A 37 5.08 -0.67 0.78
C GLN A 37 6.41 -1.27 0.33
N LYS A 38 6.71 -1.07 -0.95
CA LYS A 38 8.07 -1.17 -1.47
C LYS A 38 8.40 0.18 -2.11
N PRO A 39 9.53 0.80 -1.76
CA PRO A 39 9.83 2.14 -2.27
C PRO A 39 9.91 2.24 -3.79
N SER A 40 10.23 1.15 -4.46
CA SER A 40 10.32 1.15 -5.92
C SER A 40 8.96 1.07 -6.61
N CYS A 41 7.89 0.88 -5.85
CA CYS A 41 6.55 0.72 -6.41
C CYS A 41 5.91 2.08 -6.64
N THR A 42 5.58 2.38 -7.91
CA THR A 42 4.97 3.66 -8.26
C THR A 42 3.62 3.86 -7.57
N THR A 43 2.80 2.80 -7.54
CA THR A 43 1.50 2.86 -6.88
C THR A 43 1.66 3.19 -5.40
N CYS A 44 2.68 2.62 -4.76
CA CYS A 44 2.96 2.91 -3.36
C CYS A 44 3.32 4.37 -3.15
N ARG A 45 4.16 4.91 -4.03
CA ARG A 45 4.56 6.31 -3.92
C ARG A 45 3.39 7.25 -4.10
N ASN A 46 2.52 6.93 -5.07
CA ASN A 46 1.35 7.77 -5.32
C ASN A 46 0.37 7.73 -4.16
N ALA A 47 0.13 6.56 -3.61
CA ALA A 47 -0.78 6.42 -2.46
C ALA A 47 -0.23 7.15 -1.25
N ARG A 48 1.07 7.03 -1.02
CA ARG A 48 1.71 7.71 0.10
C ARG A 48 1.56 9.23 -0.01
N ALA A 49 1.85 9.76 -1.20
CA ALA A 49 1.75 11.20 -1.42
C ALA A 49 0.33 11.69 -1.17
N TYR A 50 -0.65 10.96 -1.66
CA TYR A 50 -2.05 11.34 -1.47
C TYR A 50 -2.43 11.33 0.00
N MET A 51 -2.03 10.29 0.72
CA MET A 51 -2.40 10.18 2.13
C MET A 51 -1.71 11.25 2.97
N GLU A 52 -0.48 11.59 2.63
CA GLU A 52 0.21 12.67 3.33
C GLU A 52 -0.49 14.00 3.10
N GLN A 53 -0.99 14.23 1.88
CA GLN A 53 -1.79 15.41 1.60
C GLN A 53 -3.07 15.45 2.41
N CYS A 54 -3.65 14.28 2.67
CA CYS A 54 -4.86 14.19 3.47
C CYS A 54 -4.61 14.35 4.96
N GLY A 55 -3.36 14.44 5.38
CA GLY A 55 -3.03 14.66 6.78
C GLY A 55 -2.87 13.40 7.60
N PHE A 56 -2.78 12.25 6.96
CA PHE A 56 -2.54 10.99 7.69
C PHE A 56 -1.10 10.94 8.18
N ASP A 57 -0.93 10.37 9.36
CA ASP A 57 0.38 10.07 9.92
C ASP A 57 0.70 8.63 9.55
N LEU A 58 1.61 8.45 8.61
CA LEU A 58 1.91 7.12 8.06
C LEU A 58 3.08 6.48 8.77
N ARG A 59 2.88 5.27 9.25
CA ARG A 59 3.97 4.43 9.74
C ARG A 59 4.38 3.51 8.59
N LEU A 60 5.51 3.84 8.00
CA LEU A 60 5.96 3.18 6.79
C LEU A 60 6.72 1.90 7.13
N ARG A 61 6.43 0.84 6.39
CA ARG A 61 7.18 -0.40 6.50
C ARG A 61 7.54 -0.88 5.11
N ASP A 62 8.83 -1.04 4.87
CA ASP A 62 9.35 -1.56 3.62
C ASP A 62 9.35 -3.08 3.70
N ILE A 63 8.34 -3.71 3.09
CA ILE A 63 8.20 -5.16 3.20
C ILE A 63 9.24 -5.92 2.36
N GLY A 64 10.00 -5.21 1.53
CA GLY A 64 11.13 -5.83 0.85
C GLY A 64 12.30 -6.08 1.78
N LYS A 65 12.48 -5.19 2.75
CA LYS A 65 13.56 -5.31 3.74
C LYS A 65 13.08 -5.95 5.02
N ASP A 66 11.88 -5.59 5.44
CA ASP A 66 11.27 -6.08 6.68
C ASP A 66 10.08 -6.93 6.29
N ARG A 67 10.35 -8.17 5.93
CA ARG A 67 9.34 -9.07 5.38
C ARG A 67 8.25 -9.38 6.37
N LEU A 68 7.05 -9.56 5.83
CA LEU A 68 5.94 -10.07 6.63
C LEU A 68 6.18 -11.55 6.92
N ARG A 69 6.01 -11.91 8.18
CA ARG A 69 6.06 -13.31 8.57
C ARG A 69 4.71 -13.96 8.30
N ALA A 70 4.71 -15.29 8.20
CA ALA A 70 3.48 -16.03 7.91
C ALA A 70 2.38 -15.69 8.91
N GLU A 71 2.73 -15.52 10.18
CA GLU A 71 1.76 -15.17 11.20
C GLU A 71 1.15 -13.80 10.96
N GLU A 72 1.98 -12.84 10.52
CA GLU A 72 1.50 -11.50 10.22
C GLU A 72 0.57 -11.52 9.01
N VAL A 73 0.92 -12.29 7.98
CA VAL A 73 0.08 -12.42 6.80
C VAL A 73 -1.26 -13.03 7.17
N LYS A 74 -1.23 -14.07 7.99
CA LYS A 74 -2.45 -14.73 8.44
C LYS A 74 -3.37 -13.77 9.18
N LYS A 75 -2.80 -12.96 10.07
CA LYS A 75 -3.55 -11.96 10.80
C LYS A 75 -4.11 -10.90 9.88
N LEU A 76 -3.31 -10.47 8.93
CA LEU A 76 -3.69 -9.43 8.00
C LEU A 76 -4.88 -9.88 7.15
N ILE A 77 -4.83 -11.09 6.65
CA ILE A 77 -5.93 -11.62 5.86
C ILE A 77 -7.17 -11.82 6.72
N GLY A 78 -7.00 -12.38 7.90
CA GLY A 78 -8.09 -12.61 8.83
C GLY A 78 -9.23 -13.38 8.17
N LYS A 79 -10.41 -12.79 8.19
CA LYS A 79 -11.59 -13.39 7.57
C LYS A 79 -11.84 -12.94 6.15
N ARG A 80 -10.92 -12.12 5.63
CA ARG A 80 -11.06 -11.58 4.27
C ARG A 80 -10.69 -12.64 3.25
N ASP A 81 -11.06 -12.38 2.01
CA ASP A 81 -10.71 -13.27 0.90
C ASP A 81 -9.20 -13.14 0.62
N TYR A 82 -8.47 -14.21 0.91
CA TYR A 82 -7.01 -14.19 0.72
C TYR A 82 -6.60 -13.94 -0.72
N LYS A 83 -7.47 -14.30 -1.67
CA LYS A 83 -7.14 -14.13 -3.08
C LYS A 83 -7.00 -12.67 -3.46
N THR A 84 -7.72 -11.78 -2.79
CA THR A 84 -7.61 -10.35 -3.07
C THR A 84 -6.26 -9.78 -2.66
N PHE A 85 -5.52 -10.48 -1.81
CA PHE A 85 -4.20 -10.05 -1.38
C PHE A 85 -3.10 -10.42 -2.36
N LEU A 86 -3.41 -11.25 -3.35
CA LEU A 86 -2.41 -11.70 -4.31
C LEU A 86 -2.20 -10.67 -5.41
N ASN A 87 -0.94 -10.45 -5.74
CA ASN A 87 -0.58 -9.50 -6.79
C ASN A 87 -0.64 -10.22 -8.14
N THR A 88 -1.70 -9.95 -8.90
CA THR A 88 -1.94 -10.62 -10.17
C THR A 88 -0.90 -10.27 -11.24
N ARG A 89 -0.12 -9.23 -11.02
CA ARG A 89 0.93 -8.83 -11.96
C ARG A 89 2.27 -9.49 -11.65
N ASN A 90 2.35 -10.21 -10.54
CA ASN A 90 3.59 -10.87 -10.16
C ASN A 90 3.86 -12.04 -11.10
N GLU A 91 5.14 -12.25 -11.40
CA GLU A 91 5.54 -13.31 -12.30
C GLU A 91 5.16 -14.69 -11.77
N ILE A 92 5.33 -14.89 -10.47
CA ILE A 92 4.98 -16.18 -9.85
C ILE A 92 3.49 -16.46 -10.00
N TYR A 93 2.68 -15.42 -9.81
CA TYR A 93 1.23 -15.56 -9.97
C TYR A 93 0.88 -16.03 -11.37
N ARG A 94 1.48 -15.40 -12.39
CA ARG A 94 1.18 -15.75 -13.77
C ARG A 94 1.78 -17.09 -14.17
N ARG A 95 3.02 -17.35 -13.77
CA ARG A 95 3.71 -18.57 -14.14
C ARG A 95 3.02 -19.81 -13.58
N ASN A 96 2.49 -19.69 -12.38
CA ASN A 96 1.78 -20.81 -11.73
C ASN A 96 0.30 -20.83 -12.05
N ASN A 97 -0.14 -19.95 -12.95
CA ASN A 97 -1.54 -19.87 -13.37
C ASN A 97 -2.49 -19.81 -12.17
N MET A 98 -2.17 -18.92 -11.24
CA MET A 98 -2.90 -18.85 -9.98
C MET A 98 -4.31 -18.28 -10.14
N LYS A 99 -4.57 -17.65 -11.28
CA LYS A 99 -5.92 -17.17 -11.57
C LYS A 99 -6.88 -18.35 -11.73
N GLU A 100 -6.44 -19.36 -12.49
CA GLU A 100 -7.26 -20.53 -12.74
C GLU A 100 -7.12 -21.56 -11.61
N ASN A 101 -5.91 -21.64 -11.04
CA ASN A 101 -5.59 -22.61 -10.01
C ASN A 101 -5.01 -21.88 -8.80
N PRO A 102 -5.85 -21.20 -8.03
CA PRO A 102 -5.33 -20.45 -6.86
C PRO A 102 -4.80 -21.41 -5.81
N PRO A 103 -3.75 -21.04 -5.09
CA PRO A 103 -3.27 -21.86 -3.99
C PRO A 103 -4.29 -21.88 -2.87
N SER A 104 -4.17 -22.85 -1.98
CA SER A 104 -4.99 -22.85 -0.78
C SER A 104 -4.62 -21.64 0.09
N ARG A 105 -5.47 -21.33 1.06
CA ARG A 105 -5.20 -20.21 1.96
C ARG A 105 -3.86 -20.39 2.68
N ALA A 106 -3.61 -21.59 3.19
CA ALA A 106 -2.36 -21.86 3.89
C ALA A 106 -1.16 -21.70 2.98
N GLU A 107 -1.28 -22.19 1.76
CA GLU A 107 -0.19 -22.05 0.77
C GLU A 107 0.03 -20.60 0.39
N ALA A 108 -1.04 -19.85 0.19
CA ALA A 108 -0.94 -18.43 -0.16
C ALA A 108 -0.22 -17.66 0.93
N ILE A 109 -0.54 -17.94 2.19
CA ILE A 109 0.11 -17.28 3.32
C ILE A 109 1.60 -17.56 3.31
N LYS A 110 1.97 -18.83 3.12
CA LYS A 110 3.36 -19.23 3.09
C LYS A 110 4.10 -18.58 1.93
N MET A 111 3.50 -18.57 0.75
CA MET A 111 4.12 -18.00 -0.44
C MET A 111 4.32 -16.49 -0.29
N ILE A 112 3.36 -15.79 0.28
CA ILE A 112 3.48 -14.35 0.49
C ILE A 112 4.60 -14.06 1.48
N ALA A 113 4.73 -14.87 2.53
CA ALA A 113 5.80 -14.68 3.49
C ALA A 113 7.18 -14.89 2.86
N GLU A 114 7.26 -15.80 1.92
CA GLU A 114 8.53 -16.10 1.24
C GLU A 114 8.84 -15.12 0.13
N GLU A 115 7.79 -14.61 -0.55
CA GLU A 115 7.97 -13.71 -1.68
C GLU A 115 7.16 -12.44 -1.49
N PRO A 116 7.79 -11.37 -0.99
CA PRO A 116 7.06 -10.12 -0.72
C PRO A 116 6.42 -9.49 -1.94
N ASN A 117 6.91 -9.81 -3.13
CA ASN A 117 6.34 -9.23 -4.35
C ASN A 117 5.02 -9.87 -4.73
N LEU A 118 4.66 -10.98 -4.11
CA LEU A 118 3.42 -11.68 -4.42
C LEU A 118 2.21 -11.01 -3.79
N ILE A 119 2.41 -10.19 -2.77
CA ILE A 119 1.29 -9.52 -2.12
C ILE A 119 1.00 -8.18 -2.82
N ARG A 120 -0.27 -7.81 -2.87
CA ARG A 120 -0.67 -6.50 -3.43
C ARG A 120 -0.14 -5.37 -2.55
N ARG A 121 0.31 -4.32 -3.21
CA ARG A 121 0.84 -3.15 -2.51
C ARG A 121 0.24 -1.88 -3.09
N PRO A 122 0.16 -0.80 -2.32
CA PRO A 122 0.43 -0.76 -0.87
C PRO A 122 -0.69 -1.43 -0.08
N ILE A 123 -0.39 -1.78 1.17
CA ILE A 123 -1.42 -2.23 2.10
C ILE A 123 -1.53 -1.17 3.18
N ILE A 124 -2.73 -0.64 3.34
CA ILE A 124 -3.01 0.44 4.28
C ILE A 124 -3.87 -0.14 5.39
N ILE A 125 -3.37 -0.05 6.62
CA ILE A 125 -4.05 -0.62 7.78
C ILE A 125 -4.44 0.52 8.72
N ALA A 126 -5.72 0.75 8.85
CA ALA A 126 -6.26 1.80 9.72
C ALA A 126 -7.25 1.15 10.68
N GLY A 127 -6.78 0.81 11.88
CA GLY A 127 -7.58 0.08 12.83
C GLY A 127 -7.92 -1.29 12.29
N ASN A 128 -9.21 -1.59 12.17
CA ASN A 128 -9.62 -2.87 11.58
C ASN A 128 -9.97 -2.77 10.11
N LYS A 129 -9.69 -1.62 9.48
CA LYS A 129 -9.90 -1.46 8.04
C LYS A 129 -8.60 -1.70 7.29
N ILE A 130 -8.69 -2.38 6.17
CA ILE A 130 -7.52 -2.66 5.34
C ILE A 130 -7.87 -2.27 3.91
N ILE A 131 -6.97 -1.49 3.28
CA ILE A 131 -7.12 -1.08 1.90
C ILE A 131 -5.97 -1.68 1.11
N LEU A 132 -6.28 -2.33 0.02
CA LEU A 132 -5.28 -2.93 -0.86
C LEU A 132 -5.16 -2.10 -2.13
N GLY A 133 -3.94 -1.67 -2.41
CA GLY A 133 -3.70 -0.83 -3.57
C GLY A 133 -4.03 0.62 -3.28
N PHE A 134 -3.97 1.44 -4.33
CA PHE A 134 -4.25 2.87 -4.20
C PHE A 134 -5.68 3.13 -4.66
N ASP A 135 -6.53 3.45 -3.72
CA ASP A 135 -7.94 3.75 -3.98
C ASP A 135 -8.33 4.98 -3.17
N GLN A 136 -8.41 6.11 -3.86
CA GLN A 136 -8.68 7.39 -3.22
C GLN A 136 -10.00 7.37 -2.45
N GLU A 137 -11.00 6.75 -3.04
CA GLU A 137 -12.32 6.68 -2.42
C GLU A 137 -12.28 5.97 -1.08
N SER A 138 -11.61 4.83 -1.05
CA SER A 138 -11.50 4.08 0.20
C SER A 138 -10.69 4.83 1.25
N ILE A 139 -9.62 5.50 0.79
CA ILE A 139 -8.79 6.30 1.70
C ILE A 139 -9.59 7.45 2.27
N ASP A 140 -10.39 8.10 1.45
CA ASP A 140 -11.21 9.23 1.89
C ASP A 140 -12.23 8.79 2.94
N GLY A 141 -12.61 7.53 2.94
CA GLY A 141 -13.55 7.00 3.91
C GLY A 141 -12.96 6.58 5.24
N LEU A 142 -11.65 6.72 5.42
CA LEU A 142 -11.00 6.35 6.68
C LEU A 142 -11.31 7.33 7.81
#